data_1f25b7dca67dbd9863d38e8540cdb4b2
#
_entry.id   1f25b7dca67dbd9863d38e8540cdb4b2
#
_cell.length_a   1.000
_cell.length_b   1.000
_cell.length_c   1.000
_cell.angle_alpha   90.00
_cell.angle_beta   90.00
_cell.angle_gamma   90.00
#
_symmetry.space_group_name_H-M   'P 1'
#
loop_
_entity.id
_entity.type
_entity.pdbx_description
1 polymer ?
#
loop_
_entity_poly.entity_id
_entity_poly.type
_entity_poly.pdbx_seq_one_letter_code
_entity_poly.pdbx_strand_id
1 'polypeptide(L)'
;MQKKATIALVGVLLLVALGLLWMSRDKSPDAQSAVMPKPGENTAAMVTDALAKSREAASRFKTGLEGIPKSLQDTEVDGSLEVDADGNLKITRGVRQTFDYFLSAIGEEDLTTIIARIRAHIRNKLPAKAAAQAEKLLESYISYREGLGHLPQVAGDPTQNLAAIRQQKQAIQGLRSQYFDRNVIEAFFGDEDAYDNYTLARLEVMQDKSLSATEKAKRTAALLEQLPPDLKENVKTLNQYQELTTLTQDWKARGGSPQELRNIREQIVGPEAATRLEALDQERTEWDARMKDYLQEREAIMKNTALSEQDRQQQVSAMREQRFNQQEQVRVDALERIHDQGLTVPE
;
A
#
# COMPACT_ATOMS: atom_id res chain seq x y z
N MET A 1 -14.84 10.37 24.59
CA MET A 1 -13.46 9.96 24.27
C MET A 1 -13.47 9.32 22.88
N GLN A 2 -13.20 10.12 21.86
CA GLN A 2 -13.19 9.66 20.47
C GLN A 2 -11.93 8.86 20.20
N LYS A 3 -12.06 7.58 19.91
CA LYS A 3 -10.99 6.78 19.31
C LYS A 3 -10.89 7.21 17.83
N LYS A 4 -9.91 8.05 17.53
CA LYS A 4 -9.52 8.35 16.16
C LYS A 4 -9.05 7.05 15.52
N ALA A 5 -9.82 6.52 14.59
CA ALA A 5 -9.40 5.42 13.73
C ALA A 5 -8.30 5.96 12.81
N THR A 6 -7.06 5.72 13.18
CA THR A 6 -5.89 5.96 12.34
C THR A 6 -5.83 4.82 11.32
N ILE A 7 -6.52 4.98 10.19
CA ILE A 7 -6.35 4.10 9.05
C ILE A 7 -5.03 4.51 8.40
N ALA A 8 -4.02 3.68 8.63
CA ALA A 8 -2.66 3.87 8.17
C ALA A 8 -2.60 3.99 6.64
N LEU A 9 -1.94 5.03 6.18
CA LEU A 9 -1.44 5.18 4.80
C LEU A 9 -0.36 4.12 4.55
N VAL A 10 -0.74 2.96 4.06
CA VAL A 10 0.12 1.78 3.92
C VAL A 10 1.07 1.88 2.71
N GLY A 11 0.89 2.87 1.83
CA GLY A 11 1.61 2.91 0.55
C GLY A 11 3.07 3.41 0.60
N VAL A 12 3.39 4.40 1.41
CA VAL A 12 4.77 4.99 1.49
C VAL A 12 5.69 4.17 2.39
N LEU A 13 5.11 3.40 3.32
CA LEU A 13 5.85 2.58 4.27
C LEU A 13 6.40 1.27 3.69
N LEU A 14 5.93 0.81 2.54
CA LEU A 14 6.35 -0.48 2.00
C LEU A 14 7.79 -0.48 1.43
N LEU A 15 8.30 0.62 0.92
CA LEU A 15 9.65 0.65 0.35
C LEU A 15 10.72 1.06 1.36
N VAL A 16 10.41 1.95 2.27
CA VAL A 16 11.22 2.19 3.48
C VAL A 16 11.09 1.01 4.45
N ALA A 17 9.92 0.35 4.52
CA ALA A 17 9.67 -0.82 5.36
C ALA A 17 10.24 -2.12 4.80
N LEU A 18 10.45 -2.30 3.50
CA LEU A 18 11.21 -3.45 3.01
C LEU A 18 12.69 -3.38 3.42
N GLY A 19 13.26 -2.18 3.52
CA GLY A 19 14.54 -1.96 4.19
C GLY A 19 14.44 -2.15 5.72
N LEU A 20 13.32 -1.76 6.35
CA LEU A 20 13.09 -1.79 7.81
C LEU A 20 12.45 -3.09 8.31
N LEU A 21 11.61 -3.77 7.53
CA LEU A 21 11.13 -5.14 7.84
C LEU A 21 12.27 -6.14 7.84
N TRP A 22 13.32 -5.84 7.12
CA TRP A 22 14.58 -6.57 7.19
C TRP A 22 15.30 -6.35 8.54
N MET A 23 15.08 -5.21 9.22
CA MET A 23 15.69 -4.85 10.51
C MET A 23 14.80 -5.09 11.73
N SER A 24 13.49 -5.27 11.60
CA SER A 24 12.57 -5.31 12.76
C SER A 24 11.94 -6.67 13.04
N ARG A 25 12.40 -7.75 12.40
CA ARG A 25 11.92 -9.11 12.69
C ARG A 25 12.69 -9.77 13.85
N ASP A 26 12.72 -9.07 14.97
CA ASP A 26 13.28 -9.61 16.20
C ASP A 26 12.17 -9.78 17.23
N LYS A 27 11.67 -11.02 17.38
CA LYS A 27 11.19 -11.61 18.63
C LYS A 27 10.71 -13.06 18.40
N SER A 28 11.68 -13.95 18.28
CA SER A 28 11.48 -15.36 18.67
C SER A 28 12.71 -15.82 19.45
N PRO A 29 12.56 -16.47 20.62
CA PRO A 29 13.65 -16.63 21.57
C PRO A 29 14.67 -17.74 21.28
N ASP A 30 14.66 -18.43 20.15
CA ASP A 30 15.52 -19.62 19.94
C ASP A 30 16.15 -19.75 18.53
N ALA A 31 16.56 -18.66 17.92
CA ALA A 31 17.42 -18.74 16.74
C ALA A 31 18.72 -17.96 16.99
N GLN A 32 19.81 -18.69 17.21
CA GLN A 32 21.17 -18.17 16.99
C GLN A 32 21.32 -17.87 15.50
N SER A 33 20.75 -16.76 15.07
CA SER A 33 20.66 -16.34 13.67
C SER A 33 21.81 -15.43 13.35
N ALA A 34 22.45 -15.64 12.21
CA ALA A 34 23.38 -14.72 11.59
C ALA A 34 22.64 -13.44 11.21
N VAL A 35 22.54 -12.52 12.17
CA VAL A 35 21.98 -11.19 12.00
C VAL A 35 22.93 -10.39 11.11
N MET A 36 22.43 -9.67 10.12
CA MET A 36 23.23 -8.59 9.51
C MET A 36 23.67 -7.65 10.64
N PRO A 37 24.94 -7.31 10.74
CA PRO A 37 25.45 -6.44 11.81
C PRO A 37 24.68 -5.12 11.84
N LYS A 38 24.39 -4.64 13.06
CA LYS A 38 23.74 -3.32 13.24
C LYS A 38 24.62 -2.22 12.62
N PRO A 39 24.02 -1.15 12.05
CA PRO A 39 24.78 0.00 11.55
C PRO A 39 25.73 0.52 12.65
N GLY A 40 27.04 0.50 12.37
CA GLY A 40 28.07 0.96 13.30
C GLY A 40 29.26 0.02 13.48
N GLU A 41 29.13 -1.26 13.15
CA GLU A 41 30.24 -2.23 13.13
C GLU A 41 30.58 -2.58 11.70
N ASN A 42 31.75 -2.33 11.27
CA ASN A 42 32.53 -2.73 10.07
C ASN A 42 31.78 -3.58 8.99
N THR A 43 30.50 -3.24 8.71
CA THR A 43 29.61 -3.99 7.81
C THR A 43 30.15 -4.05 6.39
N ALA A 44 30.80 -2.96 5.92
CA ALA A 44 31.42 -2.89 4.61
C ALA A 44 32.55 -3.92 4.45
N ALA A 45 33.37 -4.12 5.49
CA ALA A 45 34.42 -5.14 5.48
C ALA A 45 33.87 -6.56 5.47
N MET A 46 32.77 -6.80 6.24
CA MET A 46 32.07 -8.11 6.24
C MET A 46 31.43 -8.42 4.88
N VAL A 47 30.81 -7.43 4.25
CA VAL A 47 30.25 -7.58 2.90
C VAL A 47 31.36 -7.86 1.87
N THR A 48 32.47 -7.14 1.95
CA THR A 48 33.63 -7.36 1.06
C THR A 48 34.19 -8.78 1.23
N ASP A 49 34.35 -9.26 2.46
CA ASP A 49 34.81 -10.62 2.77
C ASP A 49 33.82 -11.68 2.26
N ALA A 50 32.50 -11.47 2.48
CA ALA A 50 31.47 -12.37 1.98
C ALA A 50 31.45 -12.44 0.45
N LEU A 51 31.58 -11.30 -0.24
CA LEU A 51 31.71 -11.27 -1.71
C LEU A 51 32.92 -12.04 -2.20
N ALA A 52 34.07 -11.90 -1.54
CA ALA A 52 35.28 -12.64 -1.91
C ALA A 52 35.14 -14.16 -1.70
N LYS A 53 34.69 -14.59 -0.52
CA LYS A 53 34.52 -15.99 -0.14
C LYS A 53 33.44 -16.70 -0.96
N SER A 54 32.37 -15.99 -1.33
CA SER A 54 31.27 -16.53 -2.13
C SER A 54 31.70 -17.04 -3.51
N ARG A 55 32.78 -16.52 -4.08
CA ARG A 55 33.29 -16.95 -5.40
C ARG A 55 33.75 -18.43 -5.39
N GLU A 56 34.44 -18.85 -4.35
CA GLU A 56 34.84 -20.22 -4.13
C GLU A 56 33.68 -21.09 -3.67
N ALA A 57 32.90 -20.58 -2.69
CA ALA A 57 31.75 -21.27 -2.15
C ALA A 57 30.65 -21.57 -3.19
N ALA A 58 30.57 -20.83 -4.28
CA ALA A 58 29.62 -21.07 -5.36
C ALA A 58 29.78 -22.43 -6.03
N SER A 59 31.00 -23.01 -6.01
CA SER A 59 31.26 -24.35 -6.54
C SER A 59 30.56 -25.49 -5.78
N ARG A 60 30.08 -25.23 -4.57
CA ARG A 60 29.30 -26.18 -3.75
C ARG A 60 27.90 -26.42 -4.29
N PHE A 61 27.41 -25.54 -5.13
CA PHE A 61 26.07 -25.58 -5.69
C PHE A 61 26.13 -25.76 -7.21
N LYS A 62 25.25 -26.57 -7.76
CA LYS A 62 25.08 -26.74 -9.19
C LYS A 62 24.12 -25.74 -9.79
N THR A 63 23.01 -25.48 -9.09
CA THR A 63 21.91 -24.62 -9.52
C THR A 63 21.65 -23.45 -8.56
N GLY A 64 22.22 -23.49 -7.35
CA GLY A 64 21.93 -22.58 -6.25
C GLY A 64 20.70 -22.95 -5.42
N LEU A 65 19.93 -23.96 -5.86
CA LEU A 65 18.68 -24.38 -5.23
C LEU A 65 18.81 -25.65 -4.37
N GLU A 66 19.98 -26.24 -4.31
CA GLU A 66 20.22 -27.43 -3.50
C GLU A 66 20.14 -27.11 -2.00
N GLY A 67 19.26 -27.81 -1.29
CA GLY A 67 19.10 -27.64 0.15
C GLY A 67 18.76 -26.19 0.55
N ILE A 68 17.86 -25.55 -0.20
CA ILE A 68 17.42 -24.17 0.09
C ILE A 68 16.77 -24.08 1.49
N PRO A 69 16.85 -22.90 2.15
CA PRO A 69 16.21 -22.63 3.43
C PRO A 69 14.70 -22.93 3.43
N LYS A 70 14.15 -23.18 4.61
CA LYS A 70 12.73 -23.53 4.77
C LYS A 70 11.79 -22.45 4.22
N SER A 71 12.15 -21.19 4.38
CA SER A 71 11.36 -20.05 3.85
C SER A 71 11.24 -20.05 2.33
N LEU A 72 12.16 -20.67 1.62
CA LEU A 72 12.18 -20.75 0.16
C LEU A 72 11.70 -22.11 -0.39
N GLN A 73 11.45 -23.11 0.48
CA GLN A 73 10.92 -24.40 0.04
C GLN A 73 9.52 -24.21 -0.55
N ASP A 74 9.23 -24.96 -1.60
CA ASP A 74 7.96 -24.91 -2.33
C ASP A 74 7.66 -23.57 -3.01
N THR A 75 8.68 -22.71 -3.19
CA THR A 75 8.57 -21.47 -3.97
C THR A 75 9.40 -21.58 -5.25
N GLU A 76 9.02 -20.81 -6.27
CA GLU A 76 9.81 -20.63 -7.47
C GLU A 76 10.69 -19.39 -7.34
N VAL A 77 11.86 -19.39 -8.03
CA VAL A 77 12.73 -18.21 -8.07
C VAL A 77 11.99 -17.07 -8.75
N ASP A 78 11.77 -15.98 -8.02
CA ASP A 78 11.21 -14.78 -8.59
C ASP A 78 12.21 -14.09 -9.53
N GLY A 79 11.66 -13.47 -10.59
CA GLY A 79 12.46 -12.75 -11.57
C GLY A 79 12.88 -13.60 -12.78
N SER A 80 13.77 -13.02 -13.58
CA SER A 80 14.28 -13.64 -14.80
C SER A 80 15.71 -13.21 -15.12
N LEU A 81 16.46 -14.13 -15.71
CA LEU A 81 17.81 -13.88 -16.23
C LEU A 81 17.80 -14.20 -17.73
N GLU A 82 17.92 -13.17 -18.55
CA GLU A 82 17.81 -13.24 -20.00
C GLU A 82 19.04 -12.64 -20.67
N VAL A 83 19.28 -13.03 -21.93
CA VAL A 83 20.31 -12.45 -22.77
C VAL A 83 19.71 -11.69 -23.95
N ASP A 84 20.40 -10.67 -24.41
CA ASP A 84 20.08 -9.98 -25.67
C ASP A 84 20.60 -10.77 -26.89
N ALA A 85 20.37 -10.24 -28.09
CA ALA A 85 20.81 -10.86 -29.35
C ALA A 85 22.33 -10.99 -29.47
N ASP A 86 23.09 -10.18 -28.74
CA ASP A 86 24.57 -10.18 -28.73
C ASP A 86 25.15 -11.04 -27.60
N GLY A 87 24.30 -11.73 -26.85
CA GLY A 87 24.67 -12.59 -25.73
C GLY A 87 25.09 -11.85 -24.47
N ASN A 88 24.74 -10.57 -24.34
CA ASN A 88 24.91 -9.82 -23.10
C ASN A 88 23.73 -10.04 -22.17
N LEU A 89 23.92 -9.78 -20.87
CA LEU A 89 22.83 -9.74 -19.91
C LEU A 89 21.84 -8.65 -20.29
N LYS A 90 20.57 -9.04 -20.44
CA LYS A 90 19.47 -8.09 -20.57
C LYS A 90 19.13 -7.55 -19.18
N ILE A 91 19.43 -6.29 -18.95
CA ILE A 91 19.21 -5.66 -17.66
C ILE A 91 17.73 -5.32 -17.52
N THR A 92 17.06 -6.03 -16.60
CA THR A 92 15.63 -5.89 -16.32
C THR A 92 15.39 -5.93 -14.81
N ARG A 93 14.18 -5.54 -14.38
CA ARG A 93 13.72 -5.73 -13.00
C ARG A 93 13.83 -7.18 -12.54
N GLY A 94 13.63 -8.15 -13.45
CA GLY A 94 13.75 -9.59 -13.16
C GLY A 94 15.12 -10.00 -12.64
N VAL A 95 16.21 -9.35 -13.08
CA VAL A 95 17.57 -9.59 -12.56
C VAL A 95 17.64 -9.24 -11.07
N ARG A 96 17.11 -8.07 -10.68
CA ARG A 96 17.06 -7.65 -9.27
C ARG A 96 16.14 -8.57 -8.45
N GLN A 97 14.97 -8.94 -8.97
CA GLN A 97 14.05 -9.86 -8.29
C GLN A 97 14.71 -11.19 -8.01
N THR A 98 15.51 -11.72 -8.96
CA THR A 98 16.30 -12.93 -8.74
C THR A 98 17.28 -12.78 -7.57
N PHE A 99 17.97 -11.64 -7.45
CA PHE A 99 18.85 -11.38 -6.30
C PHE A 99 18.08 -11.31 -4.99
N ASP A 100 16.97 -10.54 -4.98
CA ASP A 100 16.12 -10.35 -3.80
C ASP A 100 15.48 -11.66 -3.33
N TYR A 101 15.12 -12.57 -4.24
CA TYR A 101 14.61 -13.90 -3.89
C TYR A 101 15.57 -14.65 -2.97
N PHE A 102 16.83 -14.80 -3.35
CA PHE A 102 17.81 -15.47 -2.50
C PHE A 102 18.18 -14.68 -1.24
N LEU A 103 18.24 -13.35 -1.35
CA LEU A 103 18.54 -12.47 -0.22
C LEU A 103 17.43 -12.49 0.85
N SER A 104 16.23 -12.91 0.52
CA SER A 104 15.14 -13.08 1.49
C SER A 104 15.42 -14.16 2.53
N ALA A 105 16.39 -15.06 2.26
CA ALA A 105 16.85 -16.10 3.19
C ALA A 105 17.84 -15.59 4.26
N ILE A 106 18.16 -14.30 4.27
CA ILE A 106 19.01 -13.73 5.33
C ILE A 106 18.35 -13.96 6.70
N GLY A 107 19.17 -14.45 7.62
CA GLY A 107 18.70 -14.91 8.94
C GLY A 107 18.53 -16.43 9.04
N GLU A 108 18.39 -17.13 7.92
CA GLU A 108 18.42 -18.60 7.87
C GLU A 108 19.79 -19.13 7.36
N GLU A 109 20.43 -18.37 6.47
CA GLU A 109 21.77 -18.64 5.98
C GLU A 109 22.67 -17.42 6.11
N ASP A 110 23.99 -17.63 6.17
CA ASP A 110 24.97 -16.56 6.15
C ASP A 110 25.07 -15.90 4.76
N LEU A 111 25.49 -14.63 4.74
CA LEU A 111 25.55 -13.83 3.52
C LEU A 111 26.47 -14.44 2.47
N THR A 112 27.58 -15.07 2.86
CA THR A 112 28.52 -15.74 1.94
C THR A 112 27.83 -16.88 1.19
N THR A 113 27.08 -17.70 1.91
CA THR A 113 26.31 -18.82 1.36
C THR A 113 25.22 -18.33 0.42
N ILE A 114 24.47 -17.31 0.80
CA ILE A 114 23.41 -16.72 -0.04
C ILE A 114 24.00 -16.17 -1.34
N ILE A 115 25.09 -15.39 -1.29
CA ILE A 115 25.75 -14.87 -2.48
C ILE A 115 26.28 -16.02 -3.35
N ALA A 116 26.82 -17.08 -2.74
CA ALA A 116 27.29 -18.26 -3.47
C ALA A 116 26.17 -18.96 -4.24
N ARG A 117 24.96 -19.06 -3.64
CA ARG A 117 23.77 -19.58 -4.32
C ARG A 117 23.38 -18.74 -5.52
N ILE A 118 23.35 -17.41 -5.36
CA ILE A 118 23.02 -16.48 -6.47
C ILE A 118 24.02 -16.67 -7.61
N ARG A 119 25.34 -16.75 -7.32
CA ARG A 119 26.37 -16.97 -8.34
C ARG A 119 26.18 -18.30 -9.05
N ALA A 120 25.91 -19.37 -8.33
CA ALA A 120 25.64 -20.69 -8.93
C ALA A 120 24.39 -20.65 -9.81
N HIS A 121 23.33 -19.98 -9.36
CA HIS A 121 22.12 -19.81 -10.15
C HIS A 121 22.37 -19.01 -11.43
N ILE A 122 23.08 -17.90 -11.36
CA ILE A 122 23.51 -17.10 -12.52
C ILE A 122 24.26 -17.94 -13.52
N ARG A 123 25.28 -18.71 -13.07
CA ARG A 123 26.10 -19.57 -13.94
C ARG A 123 25.32 -20.73 -14.55
N ASN A 124 24.30 -21.22 -13.85
CA ASN A 124 23.43 -22.27 -14.37
C ASN A 124 22.46 -21.76 -15.45
N LYS A 125 22.01 -20.52 -15.32
CA LYS A 125 20.99 -19.92 -16.21
C LYS A 125 21.55 -19.16 -17.40
N LEU A 126 22.75 -18.62 -17.30
CA LEU A 126 23.31 -17.71 -18.30
C LEU A 126 24.60 -18.25 -18.93
N PRO A 127 24.85 -17.95 -20.21
CA PRO A 127 26.15 -18.19 -20.83
C PRO A 127 27.24 -17.34 -20.16
N ALA A 128 28.49 -17.79 -20.25
CA ALA A 128 29.63 -17.25 -19.50
C ALA A 128 29.77 -15.71 -19.57
N LYS A 129 29.55 -15.10 -20.74
CA LYS A 129 29.62 -13.65 -20.93
C LYS A 129 28.55 -12.91 -20.08
N ALA A 130 27.30 -13.31 -20.21
CA ALA A 130 26.20 -12.70 -19.46
C ALA A 130 26.27 -13.02 -17.95
N ALA A 131 26.74 -14.22 -17.60
CA ALA A 131 26.97 -14.60 -16.21
C ALA A 131 28.00 -13.69 -15.53
N ALA A 132 29.11 -13.38 -16.18
CA ALA A 132 30.11 -12.44 -15.65
C ALA A 132 29.54 -11.02 -15.45
N GLN A 133 28.66 -10.55 -16.37
CA GLN A 133 27.98 -9.26 -16.25
C GLN A 133 26.99 -9.29 -15.06
N ALA A 134 26.22 -10.36 -14.91
CA ALA A 134 25.27 -10.50 -13.80
C ALA A 134 25.97 -10.59 -12.44
N GLU A 135 27.11 -11.31 -12.36
CA GLU A 135 27.90 -11.39 -11.12
C GLU A 135 28.48 -10.03 -10.71
N LYS A 136 28.98 -9.24 -11.68
CA LYS A 136 29.43 -7.88 -11.41
C LYS A 136 28.30 -7.00 -10.89
N LEU A 137 27.11 -7.11 -11.50
CA LEU A 137 25.93 -6.37 -11.08
C LEU A 137 25.44 -6.79 -9.68
N LEU A 138 25.55 -8.11 -9.36
CA LEU A 138 25.27 -8.64 -8.02
C LEU A 138 26.21 -8.00 -6.98
N GLU A 139 27.51 -7.91 -7.26
CA GLU A 139 28.47 -7.27 -6.34
C GLU A 139 28.10 -5.81 -6.05
N SER A 140 27.77 -5.05 -7.09
CA SER A 140 27.28 -3.68 -6.93
C SER A 140 25.98 -3.63 -6.13
N TYR A 141 25.05 -4.57 -6.36
CA TYR A 141 23.78 -4.61 -5.67
C TYR A 141 23.92 -4.92 -4.17
N ILE A 142 24.78 -5.87 -3.81
CA ILE A 142 25.05 -6.20 -2.41
C ILE A 142 25.69 -5.00 -1.69
N SER A 143 26.66 -4.33 -2.32
CA SER A 143 27.32 -3.13 -1.76
C SER A 143 26.33 -1.94 -1.63
N TYR A 144 25.42 -1.76 -2.60
CA TYR A 144 24.35 -0.78 -2.52
C TYR A 144 23.41 -1.09 -1.34
N ARG A 145 23.01 -2.35 -1.15
CA ARG A 145 22.14 -2.79 -0.04
C ARG A 145 22.79 -2.52 1.33
N GLU A 146 24.08 -2.72 1.43
CA GLU A 146 24.86 -2.36 2.63
C GLU A 146 24.84 -0.85 2.87
N GLY A 147 25.13 -0.06 1.82
CA GLY A 147 25.13 1.40 1.89
C GLY A 147 23.77 2.00 2.30
N LEU A 148 22.64 1.36 1.95
CA LEU A 148 21.32 1.78 2.41
C LEU A 148 21.18 1.75 3.95
N GLY A 149 21.84 0.79 4.60
CA GLY A 149 21.84 0.69 6.07
C GLY A 149 22.51 1.86 6.79
N HIS A 150 23.35 2.62 6.08
CA HIS A 150 24.05 3.79 6.62
C HIS A 150 23.34 5.13 6.34
N LEU A 151 22.28 5.13 5.56
CA LEU A 151 21.53 6.36 5.33
C LEU A 151 20.76 6.79 6.57
N PRO A 152 20.67 8.12 6.83
CA PRO A 152 19.86 8.65 7.92
C PRO A 152 18.40 8.20 7.77
N GLN A 153 17.79 7.73 8.87
CA GLN A 153 16.39 7.38 8.88
C GLN A 153 15.52 8.60 9.15
N VAL A 154 14.34 8.67 8.51
CA VAL A 154 13.34 9.69 8.81
C VAL A 154 12.74 9.40 10.18
N ALA A 155 12.93 10.34 11.11
CA ALA A 155 12.33 10.25 12.44
C ALA A 155 10.87 10.73 12.41
N GLY A 156 10.00 10.07 13.20
CA GLY A 156 8.59 10.44 13.36
C GLY A 156 7.65 9.86 12.30
N ASP A 157 6.45 10.45 12.20
CA ASP A 157 5.45 10.06 11.20
C ASP A 157 5.85 10.61 9.81
N PRO A 158 6.18 9.73 8.84
CA PRO A 158 6.56 10.16 7.50
C PRO A 158 5.50 11.02 6.82
N THR A 159 4.21 10.77 7.09
CA THR A 159 3.12 11.53 6.47
C THR A 159 3.07 12.98 6.93
N GLN A 160 3.70 13.31 8.04
CA GLN A 160 3.76 14.65 8.62
C GLN A 160 5.03 15.43 8.19
N ASN A 161 6.02 14.75 7.59
CA ASN A 161 7.30 15.35 7.26
C ASN A 161 7.73 15.08 5.81
N LEU A 162 7.02 15.69 4.86
CA LEU A 162 7.31 15.54 3.42
C LEU A 162 8.73 16.01 3.04
N ALA A 163 9.28 17.00 3.75
CA ALA A 163 10.64 17.47 3.50
C ALA A 163 11.68 16.39 3.83
N ALA A 164 11.52 15.70 4.95
CA ALA A 164 12.43 14.61 5.32
C ALA A 164 12.30 13.41 4.36
N ILE A 165 11.08 13.08 3.87
CA ILE A 165 10.90 12.05 2.83
C ILE A 165 11.66 12.42 1.55
N ARG A 166 11.55 13.68 1.10
CA ARG A 166 12.29 14.15 -0.08
C ARG A 166 13.79 14.03 0.11
N GLN A 167 14.29 14.44 1.27
CA GLN A 167 15.72 14.34 1.60
C GLN A 167 16.19 12.89 1.58
N GLN A 168 15.44 11.97 2.20
CA GLN A 168 15.78 10.55 2.18
C GLN A 168 15.75 9.96 0.77
N LYS A 169 14.75 10.32 -0.04
CA LYS A 169 14.70 9.92 -1.44
C LYS A 169 15.90 10.40 -2.23
N GLN A 170 16.31 11.65 -2.07
CA GLN A 170 17.51 12.19 -2.69
C GLN A 170 18.77 11.45 -2.24
N ALA A 171 18.89 11.11 -0.96
CA ALA A 171 20.02 10.33 -0.45
C ALA A 171 20.06 8.92 -1.07
N ILE A 172 18.91 8.25 -1.20
CA ILE A 172 18.81 6.94 -1.88
C ILE A 172 19.20 7.05 -3.35
N GLN A 173 18.71 8.05 -4.07
CA GLN A 173 19.06 8.28 -5.48
C GLN A 173 20.55 8.59 -5.66
N GLY A 174 21.12 9.38 -4.76
CA GLY A 174 22.56 9.64 -4.73
C GLY A 174 23.38 8.37 -4.50
N LEU A 175 22.93 7.51 -3.58
CA LEU A 175 23.57 6.23 -3.33
C LEU A 175 23.47 5.29 -4.54
N ARG A 176 22.29 5.17 -5.18
CA ARG A 176 22.11 4.36 -6.41
C ARG A 176 23.09 4.78 -7.51
N SER A 177 23.29 6.08 -7.70
CA SER A 177 24.21 6.63 -8.70
C SER A 177 25.69 6.34 -8.44
N GLN A 178 26.07 5.93 -7.21
CA GLN A 178 27.44 5.51 -6.89
C GLN A 178 27.71 4.05 -7.33
N TYR A 179 26.68 3.20 -7.37
CA TYR A 179 26.81 1.77 -7.64
C TYR A 179 26.35 1.34 -9.02
N PHE A 180 25.48 2.13 -9.66
CA PHE A 180 24.81 1.76 -10.91
C PHE A 180 24.84 2.89 -11.93
N ASP A 181 24.92 2.52 -13.19
CA ASP A 181 24.64 3.44 -14.29
C ASP A 181 23.13 3.71 -14.43
N ARG A 182 22.80 4.70 -15.26
CA ARG A 182 21.41 5.14 -15.45
C ARG A 182 20.48 4.02 -15.94
N ASN A 183 20.97 3.15 -16.82
CA ASN A 183 20.16 2.09 -17.40
C ASN A 183 19.80 1.05 -16.34
N VAL A 184 20.76 0.70 -15.47
CA VAL A 184 20.51 -0.20 -14.34
C VAL A 184 19.54 0.42 -13.33
N ILE A 185 19.71 1.72 -13.02
CA ILE A 185 18.81 2.44 -12.10
C ILE A 185 17.39 2.41 -12.63
N GLU A 186 17.18 2.72 -13.89
CA GLU A 186 15.87 2.70 -14.53
C GLU A 186 15.27 1.28 -14.53
N ALA A 187 16.03 0.28 -14.94
CA ALA A 187 15.55 -1.10 -15.00
C ALA A 187 15.23 -1.70 -13.61
N PHE A 188 16.00 -1.36 -12.58
CA PHE A 188 15.84 -1.91 -11.24
C PHE A 188 14.83 -1.17 -10.39
N PHE A 189 14.74 0.16 -10.54
CA PHE A 189 14.05 1.04 -9.62
C PHE A 189 13.05 2.00 -10.28
N GLY A 190 12.92 1.98 -11.61
CA GLY A 190 12.09 2.95 -12.34
C GLY A 190 10.63 2.93 -11.89
N ASP A 191 10.04 1.74 -11.72
CA ASP A 191 8.66 1.60 -11.24
C ASP A 191 8.50 2.10 -9.80
N GLU A 192 9.47 1.83 -8.94
CA GLU A 192 9.49 2.32 -7.55
C GLU A 192 9.60 3.84 -7.51
N ASP A 193 10.50 4.39 -8.30
CA ASP A 193 10.69 5.84 -8.40
C ASP A 193 9.44 6.55 -8.95
N ALA A 194 8.75 5.95 -9.93
CA ALA A 194 7.50 6.46 -10.46
C ALA A 194 6.40 6.46 -9.38
N TYR A 195 6.25 5.35 -8.66
CA TYR A 195 5.29 5.22 -7.57
C TYR A 195 5.59 6.17 -6.41
N ASP A 196 6.84 6.30 -6.00
CA ASP A 196 7.26 7.21 -4.93
C ASP A 196 7.01 8.67 -5.30
N ASN A 197 7.33 9.06 -6.55
CA ASN A 197 7.06 10.41 -7.06
C ASN A 197 5.57 10.71 -7.05
N TYR A 198 4.74 9.78 -7.54
CA TYR A 198 3.29 9.88 -7.50
C TYR A 198 2.78 10.06 -6.06
N THR A 199 3.21 9.19 -5.16
CA THR A 199 2.74 9.18 -3.77
C THR A 199 3.10 10.48 -3.05
N LEU A 200 4.34 10.96 -3.23
CA LEU A 200 4.78 12.21 -2.62
C LEU A 200 3.99 13.41 -3.17
N ALA A 201 3.86 13.53 -4.49
CA ALA A 201 3.10 14.60 -5.12
C ALA A 201 1.62 14.57 -4.73
N ARG A 202 1.02 13.37 -4.63
CA ARG A 202 -0.36 13.18 -4.16
C ARG A 202 -0.53 13.65 -2.71
N LEU A 203 0.38 13.30 -1.81
CA LEU A 203 0.36 13.76 -0.41
C LEU A 203 0.42 15.30 -0.33
N GLU A 204 1.26 15.93 -1.13
CA GLU A 204 1.35 17.39 -1.21
C GLU A 204 0.02 18.02 -1.63
N VAL A 205 -0.61 17.49 -2.68
CA VAL A 205 -1.93 17.94 -3.14
C VAL A 205 -2.98 17.76 -2.05
N MET A 206 -3.01 16.61 -1.38
CA MET A 206 -4.01 16.32 -0.34
C MET A 206 -3.84 17.18 0.91
N GLN A 207 -2.61 17.55 1.28
CA GLN A 207 -2.31 18.41 2.42
C GLN A 207 -2.47 19.91 2.13
N ASP A 208 -2.51 20.31 0.88
CA ASP A 208 -2.68 21.73 0.50
C ASP A 208 -4.08 22.23 0.88
N LYS A 209 -4.12 23.08 1.92
CA LYS A 209 -5.36 23.67 2.41
C LYS A 209 -5.92 24.78 1.51
N SER A 210 -5.14 25.27 0.56
CA SER A 210 -5.58 26.30 -0.39
C SER A 210 -6.42 25.72 -1.54
N LEU A 211 -6.34 24.41 -1.78
CA LEU A 211 -7.05 23.73 -2.86
C LEU A 211 -8.46 23.29 -2.42
N SER A 212 -9.43 23.48 -3.31
CA SER A 212 -10.76 22.87 -3.17
C SER A 212 -10.69 21.34 -3.34
N ALA A 213 -11.73 20.63 -2.87
CA ALA A 213 -11.81 19.18 -3.04
C ALA A 213 -11.83 18.79 -4.53
N THR A 214 -12.54 19.56 -5.37
CA THR A 214 -12.54 19.36 -6.83
C THR A 214 -11.16 19.54 -7.45
N GLU A 215 -10.42 20.59 -7.04
CA GLU A 215 -9.07 20.81 -7.56
C GLU A 215 -8.10 19.72 -7.10
N LYS A 216 -8.23 19.23 -5.86
CA LYS A 216 -7.48 18.08 -5.36
C LYS A 216 -7.77 16.82 -6.20
N ALA A 217 -9.07 16.50 -6.42
CA ALA A 217 -9.46 15.35 -7.25
C ALA A 217 -8.88 15.44 -8.66
N LYS A 218 -8.95 16.62 -9.30
CA LYS A 218 -8.39 16.86 -10.62
C LYS A 218 -6.88 16.65 -10.68
N ARG A 219 -6.15 17.19 -9.69
CA ARG A 219 -4.68 17.07 -9.64
C ARG A 219 -4.24 15.65 -9.34
N THR A 220 -4.89 14.95 -8.42
CA THR A 220 -4.54 13.55 -8.11
C THR A 220 -4.84 12.62 -9.28
N ALA A 221 -5.96 12.84 -10.00
CA ALA A 221 -6.24 12.13 -11.25
C ALA A 221 -5.15 12.38 -12.31
N ALA A 222 -4.70 13.63 -12.49
CA ALA A 222 -3.64 13.96 -13.43
C ALA A 222 -2.28 13.32 -13.06
N LEU A 223 -1.97 13.20 -11.77
CA LEU A 223 -0.78 12.48 -11.29
C LEU A 223 -0.86 10.98 -11.59
N LEU A 224 -2.05 10.38 -11.42
CA LEU A 224 -2.27 8.96 -11.71
C LEU A 224 -2.04 8.64 -13.20
N GLU A 225 -2.44 9.55 -14.10
CA GLU A 225 -2.23 9.40 -15.54
C GLU A 225 -0.74 9.39 -15.97
N GLN A 226 0.16 9.89 -15.11
CA GLN A 226 1.60 9.90 -15.38
C GLN A 226 2.31 8.60 -15.00
N LEU A 227 1.63 7.69 -14.30
CA LEU A 227 2.20 6.40 -13.93
C LEU A 227 2.30 5.46 -15.16
N PRO A 228 3.30 4.55 -15.17
CA PRO A 228 3.33 3.44 -16.09
C PRO A 228 2.00 2.65 -16.06
N PRO A 229 1.51 2.14 -17.22
CA PRO A 229 0.19 1.50 -17.32
C PRO A 229 -0.06 0.40 -16.29
N ASP A 230 0.93 -0.46 -16.06
CA ASP A 230 0.82 -1.60 -15.14
C ASP A 230 0.70 -1.15 -13.67
N LEU A 231 1.36 -0.06 -13.30
CA LEU A 231 1.24 0.54 -11.96
C LEU A 231 -0.05 1.32 -11.80
N LYS A 232 -0.49 2.02 -12.84
CA LYS A 232 -1.67 2.88 -12.81
C LYS A 232 -2.92 2.14 -12.36
N GLU A 233 -3.22 0.99 -12.96
CA GLU A 233 -4.42 0.22 -12.64
C GLU A 233 -4.42 -0.28 -11.18
N ASN A 234 -3.27 -0.77 -10.71
CA ASN A 234 -3.12 -1.23 -9.33
C ASN A 234 -3.28 -0.07 -8.33
N VAL A 235 -2.61 1.05 -8.59
CA VAL A 235 -2.66 2.25 -7.73
C VAL A 235 -4.06 2.86 -7.72
N LYS A 236 -4.73 2.91 -8.88
CA LYS A 236 -6.11 3.39 -9.00
C LYS A 236 -7.04 2.59 -8.10
N THR A 237 -7.01 1.27 -8.21
CA THR A 237 -7.88 0.38 -7.43
C THR A 237 -7.66 0.55 -5.92
N LEU A 238 -6.40 0.66 -5.48
CA LEU A 238 -6.05 0.79 -4.06
C LEU A 238 -6.46 2.14 -3.45
N ASN A 239 -6.28 3.23 -4.21
CA ASN A 239 -6.47 4.58 -3.68
C ASN A 239 -7.88 5.14 -3.88
N GLN A 240 -8.61 4.65 -4.88
CA GLN A 240 -9.90 5.19 -5.33
C GLN A 240 -10.93 5.32 -4.21
N TYR A 241 -11.10 4.29 -3.40
CA TYR A 241 -12.05 4.31 -2.28
C TYR A 241 -11.66 5.32 -1.20
N GLN A 242 -10.40 5.31 -0.79
CA GLN A 242 -9.91 6.22 0.25
C GLN A 242 -9.98 7.67 -0.19
N GLU A 243 -9.62 7.95 -1.43
CA GLU A 243 -9.63 9.29 -2.00
C GLU A 243 -11.07 9.83 -2.12
N LEU A 244 -11.99 9.02 -2.64
CA LEU A 244 -13.40 9.34 -2.70
C LEU A 244 -13.96 9.66 -1.30
N THR A 245 -13.67 8.83 -0.31
CA THR A 245 -14.12 9.04 1.07
C THR A 245 -13.56 10.33 1.65
N THR A 246 -12.26 10.55 1.53
CA THR A 246 -11.59 11.74 2.10
C THR A 246 -12.10 13.03 1.46
N LEU A 247 -12.20 13.07 0.13
CA LEU A 247 -12.64 14.28 -0.57
C LEU A 247 -14.14 14.54 -0.40
N THR A 248 -14.96 13.50 -0.26
CA THR A 248 -16.39 13.65 0.10
C THR A 248 -16.56 14.22 1.51
N GLN A 249 -15.75 13.75 2.48
CA GLN A 249 -15.76 14.30 3.84
C GLN A 249 -15.30 15.78 3.87
N ASP A 250 -14.24 16.10 3.14
CA ASP A 250 -13.73 17.47 3.00
C ASP A 250 -14.76 18.41 2.34
N TRP A 251 -15.45 17.92 1.30
CA TRP A 251 -16.58 18.60 0.67
C TRP A 251 -17.73 18.86 1.66
N LYS A 252 -18.16 17.84 2.41
CA LYS A 252 -19.23 17.92 3.41
C LYS A 252 -18.87 18.93 4.51
N ALA A 253 -17.64 18.89 5.02
CA ALA A 253 -17.16 19.77 6.08
C ALA A 253 -17.15 21.25 5.67
N ARG A 254 -16.98 21.55 4.38
CA ARG A 254 -16.96 22.91 3.83
C ARG A 254 -18.32 23.39 3.31
N GLY A 255 -19.35 22.55 3.34
CA GLY A 255 -20.66 22.87 2.80
C GLY A 255 -20.67 23.02 1.27
N GLY A 256 -19.93 22.17 0.58
CA GLY A 256 -19.80 22.20 -0.88
C GLY A 256 -21.12 21.96 -1.62
N SER A 257 -21.22 22.40 -2.87
CA SER A 257 -22.42 22.25 -3.70
C SER A 257 -22.58 20.81 -4.24
N PRO A 258 -23.80 20.37 -4.58
CA PRO A 258 -24.01 19.06 -5.23
C PRO A 258 -23.21 18.90 -6.53
N GLN A 259 -23.07 19.97 -7.31
CA GLN A 259 -22.27 19.96 -8.53
C GLN A 259 -20.78 19.72 -8.25
N GLU A 260 -20.27 20.28 -7.17
CA GLU A 260 -18.89 20.04 -6.74
C GLU A 260 -18.67 18.55 -6.36
N LEU A 261 -19.60 17.95 -5.62
CA LEU A 261 -19.55 16.52 -5.29
C LEU A 261 -19.59 15.65 -6.54
N ARG A 262 -20.44 15.98 -7.49
CA ARG A 262 -20.48 15.29 -8.78
C ARG A 262 -19.13 15.35 -9.49
N ASN A 263 -18.53 16.53 -9.60
CA ASN A 263 -17.22 16.71 -10.24
C ASN A 263 -16.11 15.90 -9.55
N ILE A 264 -16.10 15.85 -8.21
CA ILE A 264 -15.17 15.01 -7.43
C ILE A 264 -15.35 13.54 -7.80
N ARG A 265 -16.57 13.05 -7.81
CA ARG A 265 -16.90 11.66 -8.13
C ARG A 265 -16.51 11.30 -9.57
N GLU A 266 -16.84 12.15 -10.54
CA GLU A 266 -16.48 11.92 -11.95
C GLU A 266 -14.97 11.82 -12.15
N GLN A 267 -14.17 12.62 -11.45
CA GLN A 267 -12.71 12.56 -11.53
C GLN A 267 -12.12 11.27 -10.93
N ILE A 268 -12.71 10.74 -9.88
CA ILE A 268 -12.16 9.60 -9.14
C ILE A 268 -12.68 8.27 -9.68
N VAL A 269 -14.00 8.16 -9.89
CA VAL A 269 -14.68 6.90 -10.22
C VAL A 269 -15.31 6.88 -11.60
N GLY A 270 -15.28 7.99 -12.31
CA GLY A 270 -15.87 8.16 -13.64
C GLY A 270 -17.37 8.50 -13.61
N PRO A 271 -17.92 8.96 -14.75
CA PRO A 271 -19.28 9.51 -14.84
C PRO A 271 -20.38 8.49 -14.50
N GLU A 272 -20.23 7.24 -14.93
CA GLU A 272 -21.24 6.20 -14.68
C GLU A 272 -21.35 5.86 -13.18
N ALA A 273 -20.21 5.72 -12.49
CA ALA A 273 -20.21 5.46 -11.05
C ALA A 273 -20.66 6.70 -10.26
N ALA A 274 -20.32 7.90 -10.70
CA ALA A 274 -20.83 9.14 -10.11
C ALA A 274 -22.36 9.20 -10.15
N THR A 275 -22.97 8.86 -11.28
CA THR A 275 -24.43 8.82 -11.43
C THR A 275 -25.08 7.77 -10.50
N ARG A 276 -24.46 6.58 -10.36
CA ARG A 276 -24.94 5.56 -9.41
C ARG A 276 -24.85 6.03 -7.95
N LEU A 277 -23.79 6.72 -7.60
CA LEU A 277 -23.61 7.29 -6.25
C LEU A 277 -24.62 8.40 -5.96
N GLU A 278 -24.97 9.23 -6.93
CA GLU A 278 -26.04 10.25 -6.79
C GLU A 278 -27.41 9.62 -6.55
N ALA A 279 -27.75 8.56 -7.32
CA ALA A 279 -28.99 7.84 -7.11
C ALA A 279 -29.04 7.20 -5.70
N LEU A 280 -27.93 6.61 -5.24
CA LEU A 280 -27.82 6.07 -3.90
C LEU A 280 -27.98 7.14 -2.80
N ASP A 281 -27.40 8.33 -2.99
CA ASP A 281 -27.56 9.44 -2.05
C ASP A 281 -29.02 9.94 -2.00
N GLN A 282 -29.70 9.97 -3.14
CA GLN A 282 -31.12 10.29 -3.19
C GLN A 282 -31.95 9.26 -2.44
N GLU A 283 -31.74 7.97 -2.69
CA GLU A 283 -32.42 6.88 -1.98
C GLU A 283 -32.20 6.96 -0.45
N ARG A 284 -30.98 7.27 -0.03
CA ARG A 284 -30.65 7.46 1.38
C ARG A 284 -31.37 8.67 1.98
N THR A 285 -31.37 9.79 1.27
CA THR A 285 -32.06 11.02 1.73
C THR A 285 -33.57 10.79 1.86
N GLU A 286 -34.19 10.11 0.91
CA GLU A 286 -35.61 9.73 0.95
C GLU A 286 -35.90 8.77 2.10
N TRP A 287 -35.01 7.77 2.31
CA TRP A 287 -35.10 6.86 3.46
C TRP A 287 -35.01 7.60 4.78
N ASP A 288 -34.03 8.45 4.96
CA ASP A 288 -33.80 9.19 6.22
C ASP A 288 -34.96 10.15 6.53
N ALA A 289 -35.50 10.83 5.53
CA ALA A 289 -36.67 11.66 5.68
C ALA A 289 -37.91 10.83 6.11
N ARG A 290 -38.16 9.71 5.41
CA ARG A 290 -39.27 8.80 5.69
C ARG A 290 -39.15 8.15 7.08
N MET A 291 -37.93 7.78 7.49
CA MET A 291 -37.65 7.20 8.80
C MET A 291 -37.82 8.22 9.92
N LYS A 292 -37.34 9.44 9.72
CA LYS A 292 -37.51 10.54 10.67
C LYS A 292 -38.99 10.85 10.91
N ASP A 293 -39.77 11.01 9.86
CA ASP A 293 -41.22 11.29 9.96
C ASP A 293 -41.94 10.12 10.65
N TYR A 294 -41.57 8.89 10.31
CA TYR A 294 -42.11 7.71 10.96
C TYR A 294 -41.84 7.68 12.47
N LEU A 295 -40.59 7.90 12.90
CA LEU A 295 -40.24 7.90 14.32
C LEU A 295 -40.95 9.00 15.11
N GLN A 296 -41.11 10.18 14.52
CA GLN A 296 -41.88 11.26 15.15
C GLN A 296 -43.37 10.91 15.37
N GLU A 297 -44.02 10.33 14.35
CA GLU A 297 -45.41 9.92 14.47
C GLU A 297 -45.58 8.72 15.42
N ARG A 298 -44.65 7.77 15.37
CA ARG A 298 -44.61 6.64 16.31
C ARG A 298 -44.51 7.14 17.76
N GLU A 299 -43.60 8.10 18.01
CA GLU A 299 -43.47 8.69 19.34
C GLU A 299 -44.78 9.35 19.82
N ALA A 300 -45.46 10.08 18.93
CA ALA A 300 -46.76 10.70 19.25
C ALA A 300 -47.82 9.63 19.59
N ILE A 301 -47.89 8.53 18.83
CA ILE A 301 -48.83 7.44 19.12
C ILE A 301 -48.50 6.77 20.47
N MET A 302 -47.22 6.46 20.71
CA MET A 302 -46.76 5.80 21.93
C MET A 302 -46.98 6.65 23.19
N LYS A 303 -46.91 7.97 23.08
CA LYS A 303 -47.21 8.92 24.18
C LYS A 303 -48.70 9.18 24.38
N ASN A 304 -49.58 8.77 23.50
CA ASN A 304 -50.99 8.99 23.59
C ASN A 304 -51.65 8.13 24.68
N THR A 305 -51.89 8.76 25.85
CA THR A 305 -52.52 8.08 27.02
C THR A 305 -54.02 7.79 26.84
N ALA A 306 -54.66 8.35 25.81
CA ALA A 306 -56.08 8.07 25.52
C ALA A 306 -56.29 6.70 24.81
N LEU A 307 -55.20 6.11 24.28
CA LEU A 307 -55.23 4.81 23.64
C LEU A 307 -54.77 3.72 24.60
N SER A 308 -55.36 2.53 24.45
CA SER A 308 -54.82 1.34 25.12
C SER A 308 -53.45 0.96 24.56
N GLU A 309 -52.64 0.19 25.32
CA GLU A 309 -51.35 -0.28 24.83
C GLU A 309 -51.51 -1.12 23.54
N GLN A 310 -52.54 -1.94 23.48
CA GLN A 310 -52.84 -2.75 22.31
C GLN A 310 -53.17 -1.90 21.07
N ASP A 311 -53.99 -0.82 21.26
CA ASP A 311 -54.32 0.08 20.14
C ASP A 311 -53.10 0.85 19.66
N ARG A 312 -52.22 1.32 20.57
CA ARG A 312 -50.96 1.95 20.21
C ARG A 312 -50.07 1.03 19.34
N GLN A 313 -49.87 -0.20 19.78
CA GLN A 313 -49.08 -1.21 19.05
C GLN A 313 -49.70 -1.51 17.68
N GLN A 314 -51.00 -1.66 17.59
CA GLN A 314 -51.71 -1.91 16.34
C GLN A 314 -51.56 -0.74 15.36
N GLN A 315 -51.68 0.51 15.83
CA GLN A 315 -51.49 1.67 14.98
C GLN A 315 -50.05 1.81 14.47
N VAL A 316 -49.06 1.58 15.32
CA VAL A 316 -47.66 1.57 14.93
C VAL A 316 -47.37 0.51 13.89
N SER A 317 -47.88 -0.73 14.08
CA SER A 317 -47.71 -1.83 13.12
C SER A 317 -48.33 -1.48 11.76
N ALA A 318 -49.54 -0.99 11.72
CA ALA A 318 -50.21 -0.57 10.48
C ALA A 318 -49.48 0.54 9.75
N MET A 319 -48.99 1.54 10.49
CA MET A 319 -48.21 2.65 9.94
C MET A 319 -46.88 2.16 9.36
N ARG A 320 -46.20 1.20 10.03
CA ARG A 320 -44.96 0.59 9.55
C ARG A 320 -45.17 -0.17 8.24
N GLU A 321 -46.22 -1.04 8.19
CA GLU A 321 -46.58 -1.79 6.99
C GLU A 321 -46.95 -0.90 5.80
N GLN A 322 -47.57 0.25 6.06
CA GLN A 322 -47.89 1.23 5.03
C GLN A 322 -46.67 1.96 4.46
N ARG A 323 -45.69 2.26 5.30
CA ARG A 323 -44.54 3.11 4.92
C ARG A 323 -43.33 2.36 4.43
N PHE A 324 -43.17 1.12 4.85
CA PHE A 324 -41.95 0.34 4.58
C PHE A 324 -42.29 -1.02 3.99
N ASN A 325 -41.52 -1.40 2.97
CA ASN A 325 -41.63 -2.74 2.39
C ASN A 325 -41.09 -3.82 3.36
N GLN A 326 -41.35 -5.08 3.07
CA GLN A 326 -41.01 -6.20 3.94
C GLN A 326 -39.51 -6.29 4.29
N GLN A 327 -38.62 -5.92 3.36
CA GLN A 327 -37.17 -5.92 3.61
C GLN A 327 -36.74 -4.74 4.50
N GLU A 328 -37.35 -3.55 4.28
CA GLU A 328 -37.11 -2.36 5.08
C GLU A 328 -37.58 -2.52 6.52
N GLN A 329 -38.69 -3.23 6.77
CA GLN A 329 -39.26 -3.42 8.12
C GLN A 329 -38.26 -4.05 9.09
N VAL A 330 -37.42 -4.98 8.65
CA VAL A 330 -36.36 -5.56 9.49
C VAL A 330 -35.39 -4.50 10.00
N ARG A 331 -35.03 -3.56 9.13
CA ARG A 331 -34.16 -2.43 9.48
C ARG A 331 -34.89 -1.44 10.39
N VAL A 332 -36.15 -1.15 10.11
CA VAL A 332 -37.00 -0.28 10.93
C VAL A 332 -37.09 -0.78 12.37
N ASP A 333 -37.34 -2.08 12.59
CA ASP A 333 -37.37 -2.68 13.93
C ASP A 333 -36.09 -2.48 14.73
N ALA A 334 -34.95 -2.53 14.07
CA ALA A 334 -33.65 -2.28 14.71
C ALA A 334 -33.49 -0.78 15.07
N LEU A 335 -33.90 0.13 14.19
CA LEU A 335 -33.80 1.56 14.39
C LEU A 335 -34.77 2.08 15.45
N GLU A 336 -35.98 1.48 15.57
CA GLU A 336 -36.90 1.76 16.66
C GLU A 336 -36.30 1.45 18.02
N ARG A 337 -35.64 0.28 18.16
CA ARG A 337 -34.95 -0.08 19.41
C ARG A 337 -33.82 0.86 19.78
N ILE A 338 -33.08 1.34 18.79
CA ILE A 338 -32.02 2.34 18.98
C ILE A 338 -32.63 3.66 19.45
N HIS A 339 -33.69 4.11 18.78
CA HIS A 339 -34.43 5.33 19.13
C HIS A 339 -35.03 5.25 20.54
N ASP A 340 -35.68 4.13 20.91
CA ASP A 340 -36.31 3.92 22.22
C ASP A 340 -35.29 3.92 23.38
N GLN A 341 -34.01 3.59 23.09
CA GLN A 341 -32.90 3.71 24.02
C GLN A 341 -32.31 5.13 24.12
N GLY A 342 -32.87 6.11 23.39
CA GLY A 342 -32.37 7.48 23.35
C GLY A 342 -31.02 7.60 22.63
N LEU A 343 -30.64 6.61 21.81
CA LEU A 343 -29.43 6.64 21.03
C LEU A 343 -29.68 7.32 19.66
N THR A 344 -28.63 7.93 19.11
CA THR A 344 -28.71 8.51 17.76
C THR A 344 -28.86 7.40 16.74
N VAL A 345 -29.89 7.49 15.91
CA VAL A 345 -30.10 6.57 14.78
C VAL A 345 -28.97 6.82 13.76
N PRO A 346 -28.24 5.79 13.33
CA PRO A 346 -27.17 5.94 12.33
C PRO A 346 -27.75 6.40 10.98
N GLU A 347 -27.09 7.38 10.33
CA GLU A 347 -27.35 7.81 8.95
C GLU A 347 -27.02 6.72 7.92
#